data_74872779ddf922ea7dd655cfd7560a63
#
_entry.id   74872779ddf922ea7dd655cfd7560a63
#
_cell.length_a   1.000
_cell.length_b   1.000
_cell.length_c   1.000
_cell.angle_alpha   90.00
_cell.angle_beta   90.00
_cell.angle_gamma   90.00
#
_symmetry.space_group_name_H-M   'P 1'
#
loop_
_entity.id
_entity.type
_entity.pdbx_description
1 polymer ?
#
loop_
_entity_poly.entity_id
_entity_poly.type
_entity_poly.pdbx_seq_one_letter_code
_entity_poly.pdbx_strand_id
1 'polypeptide(L)'
;MSRWRSCLAVRRTARWMPSCSAPMRSMAMDDRQASDDDQAAMITVEVAYATPARQLIVPLVVPEGTTAHEAVQRSNIAAEFSEIDIDKDPMGIFSRPLDGKGRPLPAEYVMSAGDRVEIYRPLLIDPKAARLDRAKTAKPKKK
;
A
#
# COMPACT_ATOMS: atom_id res chain seq x y z
N MET A 1 52.76 30.34 -25.83
CA MET A 1 54.12 30.23 -25.25
C MET A 1 54.13 28.92 -24.47
N SER A 2 54.66 27.91 -25.13
CA SER A 2 55.96 27.29 -24.82
C SER A 2 55.86 26.33 -23.65
N ARG A 3 56.06 25.09 -23.72
CA ARG A 3 56.99 24.12 -24.30
C ARG A 3 56.97 22.92 -23.34
N TRP A 4 56.76 21.67 -23.85
CA TRP A 4 57.77 20.62 -24.10
C TRP A 4 58.51 20.14 -22.84
N ARG A 5 58.61 18.83 -22.49
CA ARG A 5 59.21 17.65 -23.14
C ARG A 5 58.94 16.43 -22.25
N SER A 6 58.55 15.28 -22.71
CA SER A 6 59.41 14.17 -23.25
C SER A 6 60.51 13.68 -22.32
N CYS A 7 60.42 12.42 -21.96
CA CYS A 7 61.48 11.39 -22.00
C CYS A 7 60.93 10.09 -21.39
N LEU A 8 60.74 9.07 -22.19
CA LEU A 8 61.65 7.98 -22.61
C LEU A 8 61.88 6.91 -21.53
N ALA A 9 61.24 5.79 -21.77
CA ALA A 9 61.70 4.42 -21.93
C ALA A 9 62.88 3.92 -21.07
N VAL A 10 62.61 2.85 -20.34
CA VAL A 10 63.59 1.75 -20.19
C VAL A 10 62.87 0.41 -20.15
N ARG A 11 63.24 -0.42 -21.09
CA ARG A 11 62.95 -1.87 -21.18
C ARG A 11 63.76 -2.61 -20.10
N ARG A 12 63.21 -3.74 -19.58
CA ARG A 12 63.88 -5.06 -19.49
C ARG A 12 63.03 -6.00 -18.66
N THR A 13 62.47 -6.97 -19.31
CA THR A 13 62.80 -8.43 -19.29
C THR A 13 62.96 -9.08 -17.91
N ALA A 14 62.08 -10.01 -17.63
CA ALA A 14 62.31 -11.39 -17.18
C ALA A 14 60.96 -11.97 -16.72
N ARG A 15 60.34 -12.79 -17.51
CA ARG A 15 60.22 -14.23 -17.45
C ARG A 15 60.31 -14.80 -16.03
N TRP A 16 59.14 -15.16 -15.48
CA TRP A 16 58.99 -16.38 -14.68
C TRP A 16 57.50 -16.74 -14.62
N MET A 17 57.13 -17.83 -15.29
CA MET A 17 55.97 -18.62 -14.87
C MET A 17 56.40 -19.60 -13.79
N PRO A 18 55.55 -19.88 -12.84
CA PRO A 18 55.08 -21.26 -12.75
C PRO A 18 53.56 -21.35 -12.62
N SER A 19 53.08 -22.26 -13.40
CA SER A 19 51.92 -23.10 -13.24
C SER A 19 51.59 -23.36 -11.75
N CYS A 20 50.45 -22.93 -11.32
CA CYS A 20 49.75 -23.53 -10.16
C CYS A 20 48.27 -23.62 -10.48
N SER A 21 47.90 -24.84 -10.78
CA SER A 21 46.54 -25.32 -10.81
C SER A 21 45.83 -24.94 -9.51
N ALA A 22 44.90 -24.01 -9.53
CA ALA A 22 43.94 -23.81 -8.50
C ALA A 22 42.63 -24.54 -8.89
N PRO A 23 42.03 -25.33 -8.00
CA PRO A 23 40.80 -26.03 -8.28
C PRO A 23 39.66 -25.03 -8.49
N MET A 24 38.92 -25.23 -9.55
CA MET A 24 37.60 -24.64 -9.73
C MET A 24 36.75 -24.93 -8.49
N ARG A 25 36.66 -23.95 -7.60
CA ARG A 25 35.52 -23.91 -6.70
C ARG A 25 34.32 -23.56 -7.55
N SER A 26 33.50 -24.55 -7.77
CA SER A 26 32.14 -24.36 -8.23
C SER A 26 31.51 -23.34 -7.29
N MET A 27 31.27 -22.15 -7.80
CA MET A 27 30.28 -21.24 -7.24
C MET A 27 28.94 -21.97 -7.36
N ALA A 28 28.59 -22.74 -6.33
CA ALA A 28 27.22 -23.05 -6.06
C ALA A 28 26.56 -21.67 -5.87
N MET A 29 25.83 -21.23 -6.88
CA MET A 29 24.80 -20.21 -6.73
C MET A 29 23.90 -20.71 -5.63
N ASP A 30 23.96 -20.02 -4.52
CA ASP A 30 23.02 -20.18 -3.42
C ASP A 30 21.71 -19.55 -3.90
N ASP A 31 20.97 -20.37 -4.64
CA ASP A 31 19.65 -20.06 -5.18
C ASP A 31 18.62 -20.28 -4.08
N ARG A 32 18.85 -19.62 -2.91
CA ARG A 32 17.99 -19.69 -1.74
C ARG A 32 17.47 -18.34 -1.33
N GLN A 33 16.95 -17.56 -2.26
CA GLN A 33 16.19 -16.36 -1.92
C GLN A 33 15.02 -16.12 -2.89
N ALA A 34 14.19 -17.12 -3.05
CA ALA A 34 12.89 -16.96 -3.67
C ALA A 34 11.98 -18.06 -3.13
N SER A 35 11.26 -17.79 -2.06
CA SER A 35 9.98 -18.43 -1.76
C SER A 35 9.55 -18.46 -0.30
N ASP A 36 9.77 -17.39 0.48
CA ASP A 36 9.08 -17.27 1.77
C ASP A 36 7.77 -16.46 1.67
N ASP A 37 7.48 -15.85 0.53
CA ASP A 37 6.23 -15.10 0.30
C ASP A 37 5.07 -15.97 -0.22
N ASP A 38 5.29 -17.24 -0.52
CA ASP A 38 4.31 -18.07 -1.24
C ASP A 38 3.51 -19.05 -0.33
N GLN A 39 3.70 -18.97 0.99
CA GLN A 39 2.90 -19.74 1.96
C GLN A 39 2.14 -18.90 2.97
N ALA A 40 2.03 -17.61 2.76
CA ALA A 40 1.13 -16.78 3.57
C ALA A 40 -0.30 -17.29 3.38
N ALA A 41 -0.97 -17.63 4.48
CA ALA A 41 -2.37 -18.01 4.44
C ALA A 41 -3.17 -16.92 3.73
N MET A 42 -4.01 -17.30 2.76
CA MET A 42 -4.81 -16.35 2.01
C MET A 42 -6.13 -16.13 2.72
N ILE A 43 -6.51 -14.88 2.90
CA ILE A 43 -7.77 -14.48 3.50
C ILE A 43 -8.66 -13.78 2.48
N THR A 44 -9.97 -13.96 2.62
CA THR A 44 -10.96 -13.24 1.81
C THR A 44 -11.42 -12.00 2.57
N VAL A 45 -11.35 -10.85 1.92
CA VAL A 45 -11.77 -9.55 2.46
C VAL A 45 -12.61 -8.82 1.42
N GLU A 46 -13.31 -7.78 1.82
CA GLU A 46 -14.13 -6.97 0.92
C GLU A 46 -13.75 -5.50 1.03
N VAL A 47 -13.78 -4.79 -0.09
CA VAL A 47 -13.65 -3.33 -0.15
C VAL A 47 -14.94 -2.75 -0.68
N ALA A 48 -15.54 -1.83 0.06
CA ALA A 48 -16.82 -1.22 -0.27
C ALA A 48 -16.71 0.29 -0.41
N TYR A 49 -17.34 0.81 -1.45
CA TYR A 49 -17.55 2.24 -1.64
C TYR A 49 -18.94 2.51 -2.18
N ALA A 50 -19.57 3.58 -1.70
CA ALA A 50 -20.93 3.94 -2.10
C ALA A 50 -21.08 5.44 -2.37
N THR A 51 -21.64 5.74 -3.53
CA THR A 51 -22.18 7.06 -3.88
C THR A 51 -23.71 6.99 -3.82
N PRO A 52 -24.44 8.11 -3.84
CA PRO A 52 -25.90 8.09 -3.89
C PRO A 52 -26.47 7.37 -5.11
N ALA A 53 -25.72 7.35 -6.21
CA ALA A 53 -26.14 6.77 -7.47
C ALA A 53 -25.69 5.31 -7.67
N ARG A 54 -24.53 4.95 -7.11
CA ARG A 54 -23.90 3.63 -7.34
C ARG A 54 -23.12 3.18 -6.11
N GLN A 55 -23.22 1.91 -5.80
CA GLN A 55 -22.36 1.25 -4.82
C GLN A 55 -21.60 0.11 -5.46
N LEU A 56 -20.40 -0.15 -4.95
CA LEU A 56 -19.55 -1.25 -5.39
C LEU A 56 -18.94 -1.93 -4.17
N ILE A 57 -18.96 -3.25 -4.19
CA ILE A 57 -18.26 -4.10 -3.23
C ILE A 57 -17.35 -5.01 -4.05
N VAL A 58 -16.05 -4.96 -3.77
CA VAL A 58 -15.03 -5.76 -4.45
C VAL A 58 -14.51 -6.80 -3.48
N PRO A 59 -14.83 -8.09 -3.69
CA PRO A 59 -14.20 -9.16 -2.92
C PRO A 59 -12.77 -9.38 -3.39
N LEU A 60 -11.86 -9.57 -2.45
CA LEU A 60 -10.43 -9.77 -2.68
C LEU A 60 -9.92 -10.96 -1.89
N VAL A 61 -8.97 -11.67 -2.47
CA VAL A 61 -8.17 -12.66 -1.76
C VAL A 61 -6.78 -12.09 -1.57
N VAL A 62 -6.37 -11.90 -0.33
CA VAL A 62 -5.10 -11.26 0.03
C VAL A 62 -4.33 -12.12 1.02
N PRO A 63 -3.00 -12.01 1.09
CA PRO A 63 -2.22 -12.70 2.11
C PRO A 63 -2.61 -12.23 3.51
N GLU A 64 -2.54 -13.13 4.48
CA GLU A 64 -2.66 -12.77 5.89
C GLU A 64 -1.57 -11.77 6.27
N GLY A 65 -1.91 -10.77 7.06
CA GLY A 65 -1.01 -9.65 7.37
C GLY A 65 -1.21 -8.42 6.49
N THR A 66 -2.02 -8.50 5.42
CA THR A 66 -2.35 -7.34 4.58
C THR A 66 -3.09 -6.27 5.38
N THR A 67 -2.70 -5.01 5.20
CA THR A 67 -3.34 -3.87 5.86
C THR A 67 -4.60 -3.42 5.12
N ALA A 68 -5.47 -2.67 5.81
CA ALA A 68 -6.69 -2.13 5.19
C ALA A 68 -6.35 -1.19 4.03
N HIS A 69 -5.31 -0.37 4.16
CA HIS A 69 -4.83 0.52 3.10
C HIS A 69 -4.35 -0.26 1.87
N GLU A 70 -3.54 -1.32 2.06
CA GLU A 70 -3.10 -2.18 0.96
C GLU A 70 -4.24 -2.92 0.28
N ALA A 71 -5.24 -3.38 1.03
CA ALA A 71 -6.42 -4.02 0.48
C ALA A 71 -7.19 -3.07 -0.46
N VAL A 72 -7.34 -1.79 -0.07
CA VAL A 72 -7.95 -0.77 -0.92
C VAL A 72 -7.12 -0.51 -2.18
N GLN A 73 -5.80 -0.42 -2.08
CA GLN A 73 -4.92 -0.28 -3.25
C GLN A 73 -5.06 -1.47 -4.22
N ARG A 74 -5.03 -2.69 -3.69
CA ARG A 74 -5.17 -3.92 -4.50
C ARG A 74 -6.55 -4.07 -5.14
N SER A 75 -7.59 -3.51 -4.53
CA SER A 75 -8.95 -3.55 -5.08
C SER A 75 -9.12 -2.77 -6.37
N ASN A 76 -8.20 -1.83 -6.64
CA ASN A 76 -8.25 -0.91 -7.77
C ASN A 76 -9.59 -0.13 -7.87
N ILE A 77 -10.30 0.04 -6.76
CA ILE A 77 -11.61 0.69 -6.70
C ILE A 77 -11.55 2.16 -7.12
N ALA A 78 -10.39 2.81 -6.94
CA ALA A 78 -10.14 4.18 -7.39
C ALA A 78 -10.18 4.33 -8.92
N ALA A 79 -9.98 3.26 -9.69
CA ALA A 79 -10.13 3.30 -11.15
C ALA A 79 -11.61 3.39 -11.56
N GLU A 80 -12.52 2.83 -10.76
CA GLU A 80 -13.96 2.89 -10.99
C GLU A 80 -14.60 4.21 -10.51
N PHE A 81 -13.97 4.83 -9.50
CA PHE A 81 -14.45 6.07 -8.90
C PHE A 81 -13.29 7.06 -8.78
N SER A 82 -13.21 7.98 -9.72
CA SER A 82 -12.16 9.02 -9.76
C SER A 82 -12.22 10.02 -8.58
N GLU A 83 -13.28 9.95 -7.79
CA GLU A 83 -13.48 10.80 -6.60
C GLU A 83 -12.68 10.31 -5.38
N ILE A 84 -12.20 9.04 -5.39
CA ILE A 84 -11.53 8.41 -4.25
C ILE A 84 -10.06 8.83 -4.20
N ASP A 85 -9.66 9.38 -3.07
CA ASP A 85 -8.26 9.61 -2.72
C ASP A 85 -7.87 8.66 -1.59
N ILE A 86 -7.16 7.57 -1.94
CA ILE A 86 -6.85 6.47 -1.01
C ILE A 86 -6.05 6.96 0.20
N ASP A 87 -5.25 8.02 0.04
CA ASP A 87 -4.39 8.53 1.11
C ASP A 87 -5.10 9.53 2.03
N LYS A 88 -6.19 10.14 1.58
CA LYS A 88 -6.88 11.22 2.31
C LYS A 88 -8.26 10.82 2.82
N ASP A 89 -8.95 9.95 2.08
CA ASP A 89 -10.31 9.59 2.44
C ASP A 89 -10.34 8.74 3.71
N PRO A 90 -11.24 9.06 4.65
CA PRO A 90 -11.36 8.28 5.86
C PRO A 90 -11.88 6.87 5.53
N MET A 91 -11.30 5.89 6.18
CA MET A 91 -11.66 4.48 6.03
C MET A 91 -12.15 3.91 7.35
N GLY A 92 -12.90 2.82 7.27
CA GLY A 92 -13.36 2.09 8.44
C GLY A 92 -13.67 0.63 8.16
N ILE A 93 -13.88 -0.13 9.24
CA ILE A 93 -14.25 -1.54 9.20
C ILE A 93 -15.63 -1.68 9.83
N PHE A 94 -16.61 -2.20 9.09
CA PHE A 94 -18.01 -2.35 9.56
C PHE A 94 -18.55 -1.10 10.26
N SER A 95 -18.53 0.04 9.59
CA SER A 95 -19.00 1.34 10.08
C SER A 95 -18.22 1.92 11.27
N ARG A 96 -17.04 1.39 11.57
CA ARG A 96 -16.16 1.90 12.64
C ARG A 96 -14.92 2.54 12.00
N PRO A 97 -14.73 3.85 12.18
CA PRO A 97 -13.63 4.55 11.54
C PRO A 97 -12.26 4.11 12.08
N LEU A 98 -11.27 4.07 11.19
CA LEU A 98 -9.86 3.85 11.49
C LEU A 98 -9.18 5.22 11.60
N ASP A 99 -9.38 5.90 12.74
CA ASP A 99 -8.99 7.30 12.96
C ASP A 99 -7.75 7.47 13.85
N GLY A 100 -7.12 6.39 14.25
CA GLY A 100 -5.96 6.40 15.16
C GLY A 100 -6.31 6.74 16.61
N LYS A 101 -7.57 7.00 16.96
CA LYS A 101 -8.01 7.34 18.33
C LYS A 101 -8.60 6.14 19.05
N GLY A 102 -9.56 5.50 18.43
CA GLY A 102 -10.20 4.31 18.98
C GLY A 102 -9.75 3.02 18.31
N ARG A 103 -9.20 3.10 17.12
CA ARG A 103 -8.65 2.01 16.32
C ARG A 103 -7.39 2.48 15.59
N PRO A 104 -6.51 1.55 15.19
CA PRO A 104 -5.32 1.89 14.40
C PRO A 104 -5.68 2.63 13.12
N LEU A 105 -4.70 3.28 12.53
CA LEU A 105 -4.84 3.87 11.19
C LEU A 105 -5.01 2.79 10.11
N PRO A 106 -5.58 3.11 8.94
CA PRO A 106 -5.75 2.14 7.85
C PRO A 106 -4.47 1.44 7.42
N ALA A 107 -3.33 2.13 7.52
CA ALA A 107 -2.01 1.58 7.22
C ALA A 107 -1.47 0.62 8.30
N GLU A 108 -2.01 0.68 9.52
CA GLU A 108 -1.59 -0.16 10.64
C GLU A 108 -2.57 -1.28 10.95
N TYR A 109 -3.81 -1.15 10.48
CA TYR A 109 -4.85 -2.14 10.73
C TYR A 109 -4.66 -3.36 9.86
N VAL A 110 -4.25 -4.47 10.46
CA VAL A 110 -4.14 -5.77 9.79
C VAL A 110 -5.51 -6.39 9.66
N MET A 111 -5.87 -6.78 8.45
CA MET A 111 -7.17 -7.35 8.13
C MET A 111 -7.29 -8.81 8.57
N SER A 112 -8.51 -9.16 8.98
CA SER A 112 -8.91 -10.53 9.29
C SER A 112 -9.82 -11.10 8.19
N ALA A 113 -9.90 -12.43 8.11
CA ALA A 113 -10.78 -13.07 7.16
C ALA A 113 -12.25 -12.63 7.35
N GLY A 114 -12.88 -12.20 6.28
CA GLY A 114 -14.26 -11.69 6.29
C GLY A 114 -14.42 -10.21 6.65
N ASP A 115 -13.32 -9.49 6.86
CA ASP A 115 -13.39 -8.04 7.10
C ASP A 115 -13.84 -7.31 5.84
N ARG A 116 -14.61 -6.21 6.07
CA ARG A 116 -15.02 -5.28 5.02
C ARG A 116 -14.48 -3.90 5.32
N VAL A 117 -13.60 -3.42 4.44
CA VAL A 117 -13.14 -2.03 4.44
C VAL A 117 -14.15 -1.17 3.73
N GLU A 118 -14.56 -0.09 4.36
CA GLU A 118 -15.48 0.91 3.83
C GLU A 118 -14.73 2.22 3.67
N ILE A 119 -14.79 2.81 2.46
CA ILE A 119 -14.24 4.13 2.20
C ILE A 119 -15.35 5.15 2.42
N TYR A 120 -15.12 6.11 3.31
CA TYR A 120 -16.11 7.11 3.66
C TYR A 120 -15.95 8.38 2.84
N ARG A 121 -17.07 9.02 2.56
CA ARG A 121 -17.13 10.31 1.90
C ARG A 121 -17.24 11.44 2.92
N PRO A 122 -16.71 12.63 2.63
CA PRO A 122 -16.94 13.80 3.45
C PRO A 122 -18.44 14.12 3.52
N LEU A 123 -18.90 14.57 4.68
CA LEU A 123 -20.29 14.95 4.87
C LEU A 123 -20.61 16.21 4.07
N LEU A 124 -21.61 16.12 3.19
CA LEU A 124 -22.09 17.27 2.42
C LEU A 124 -22.93 18.22 3.27
N ILE A 125 -23.53 17.73 4.34
CA ILE A 125 -24.42 18.50 5.22
C ILE A 125 -23.96 18.30 6.65
N ASP A 126 -23.77 19.40 7.39
CA ASP A 126 -23.52 19.33 8.83
C ASP A 126 -24.78 18.81 9.55
N PRO A 127 -24.70 17.65 10.25
CA PRO A 127 -25.86 17.09 10.96
C PRO A 127 -26.40 18.01 12.05
N LYS A 128 -25.54 18.85 12.65
CA LYS A 128 -25.97 19.80 13.69
C LYS A 128 -26.79 20.94 13.08
N ALA A 129 -26.31 21.54 11.99
CA ALA A 129 -27.03 22.57 11.26
C ALA A 129 -28.37 22.04 10.76
N ALA A 130 -28.39 20.85 10.15
CA ALA A 130 -29.63 20.23 9.67
C ALA A 130 -30.65 19.92 10.79
N ARG A 131 -30.19 19.58 12.00
CA ARG A 131 -31.07 19.40 13.17
C ARG A 131 -31.66 20.74 13.65
N LEU A 132 -30.85 21.78 13.71
CA LEU A 132 -31.30 23.12 14.09
C LEU A 132 -32.36 23.67 13.13
N ASP A 133 -32.13 23.49 11.83
CA ASP A 133 -33.08 23.97 10.81
C ASP A 133 -34.39 23.19 10.86
N ARG A 134 -34.35 21.87 11.05
CA ARG A 134 -35.55 21.08 11.30
C ARG A 134 -36.29 21.50 12.57
N ALA A 135 -35.59 21.83 13.65
CA ALA A 135 -36.19 22.30 14.89
C ALA A 135 -36.86 23.67 14.70
N LYS A 136 -36.28 24.59 13.91
CA LYS A 136 -36.87 25.89 13.60
C LYS A 136 -38.11 25.77 12.74
N THR A 137 -38.16 24.82 11.79
CA THR A 137 -39.28 24.61 10.90
C THR A 137 -40.37 23.69 11.48
N ALA A 138 -40.09 22.97 12.57
CA ALA A 138 -41.07 22.15 13.24
C ALA A 138 -42.17 23.05 13.84
N LYS A 139 -43.40 22.97 13.31
CA LYS A 139 -44.57 23.64 13.89
C LYS A 139 -44.81 23.16 15.31
N PRO A 140 -45.11 24.05 16.28
CA PRO A 140 -45.45 23.62 17.63
C PRO A 140 -46.65 22.69 17.58
N LYS A 141 -46.54 21.49 18.16
CA LYS A 141 -47.69 20.60 18.32
C LYS A 141 -48.70 21.35 19.22
N LYS A 142 -49.85 21.72 18.67
CA LYS A 142 -50.98 22.17 19.48
C LYS A 142 -51.36 21.01 20.45
N LYS A 143 -51.28 21.29 21.75
CA LYS A 143 -51.86 20.47 22.79
C LYS A 143 -53.38 20.52 22.71
#